data_b7ff2fb98cb563ce068d0aa52da28636
#
_entry.id   b7ff2fb98cb563ce068d0aa52da28636
#
_cell.length_a   1.000
_cell.length_b   1.000
_cell.length_c   1.000
_cell.angle_alpha   90.00
_cell.angle_beta   90.00
_cell.angle_gamma   90.00
#
_symmetry.space_group_name_H-M   'P 1'
#
loop_
_entity.id
_entity.type
_entity.pdbx_description
1 polymer ?
#
loop_
_entity_poly.entity_id
_entity_poly.type
_entity_poly.pdbx_seq_one_letter_code
_entity_poly.pdbx_strand_id
1 'polypeptide(L)'
;MPNIKQSKLDSLLRAAEVSCAENGARLTQRRRQVLSELMQSSSPLSAYEVLDLCNRSTTSAMPAMSVYRILDFLEQQLLVHRLSTSNKYVSCAHIACDHKHFQATHFLLCEGCSSVEEVDATEEASEALEQMAKTVGVKLTPQQVELSGICTTCQNSASGGV
;
A
#
# COMPACT_ATOMS: atom_id res chain seq x y z
N MET A 1 -1.78 -0.19 -17.38
CA MET A 1 -0.96 -1.02 -16.49
C MET A 1 0.33 -0.27 -16.20
N PRO A 2 0.64 0.10 -14.98
CA PRO A 2 1.97 0.60 -14.67
C PRO A 2 2.94 -0.56 -14.77
N ASN A 3 3.49 -0.77 -15.94
CA ASN A 3 4.60 -1.69 -16.12
C ASN A 3 5.82 -1.02 -15.50
N ILE A 4 6.03 -1.24 -14.19
CA ILE A 4 7.25 -0.82 -13.53
C ILE A 4 8.39 -1.50 -14.27
N LYS A 5 9.28 -0.70 -14.89
CA LYS A 5 10.47 -1.25 -15.54
C LYS A 5 11.19 -2.15 -14.55
N GLN A 6 11.60 -3.34 -15.00
CA GLN A 6 12.26 -4.34 -14.14
C GLN A 6 13.40 -3.75 -13.30
N SER A 7 14.19 -2.84 -13.88
CA SER A 7 15.27 -2.15 -13.17
C SER A 7 14.80 -1.29 -11.98
N LYS A 8 13.62 -0.66 -12.10
CA LYS A 8 13.02 0.11 -11.00
C LYS A 8 12.50 -0.81 -9.91
N LEU A 9 11.84 -1.91 -10.28
CA LEU A 9 11.37 -2.92 -9.34
C LEU A 9 12.53 -3.50 -8.53
N ASP A 10 13.62 -3.87 -9.19
CA ASP A 10 14.81 -4.41 -8.53
C ASP A 10 15.45 -3.40 -7.57
N SER A 11 15.47 -2.11 -7.94
CA SER A 11 15.95 -1.04 -7.07
C SER A 11 15.09 -0.88 -5.80
N LEU A 12 13.76 -0.88 -5.95
CA LEU A 12 12.81 -0.78 -4.83
C LEU A 12 12.92 -2.00 -3.89
N LEU A 13 13.05 -3.20 -4.46
CA LEU A 13 13.21 -4.42 -3.66
C LEU A 13 14.55 -4.45 -2.89
N ARG A 14 15.62 -3.87 -3.44
CA ARG A 14 16.89 -3.70 -2.72
C ARG A 14 16.75 -2.68 -1.59
N ALA A 15 16.08 -1.57 -1.81
CA ALA A 15 15.81 -0.58 -0.77
C ALA A 15 15.00 -1.20 0.39
N ALA A 16 13.97 -1.99 0.07
CA ALA A 16 13.20 -2.74 1.07
C ALA A 16 14.07 -3.74 1.87
N GLU A 17 15.01 -4.39 1.20
CA GLU A 17 15.93 -5.34 1.83
C GLU A 17 16.88 -4.64 2.82
N VAL A 18 17.40 -3.47 2.44
CA VAL A 18 18.24 -2.63 3.30
C VAL A 18 17.43 -2.15 4.51
N SER A 19 16.23 -1.59 4.29
CA SER A 19 15.35 -1.13 5.37
C SER A 19 15.01 -2.24 6.37
N CYS A 20 14.70 -3.45 5.89
CA CYS A 20 14.49 -4.60 6.78
C CYS A 20 15.75 -4.91 7.62
N ALA A 21 16.94 -4.90 7.00
CA ALA A 21 18.19 -5.21 7.68
C ALA A 21 18.50 -4.18 8.77
N GLU A 22 18.28 -2.90 8.51
CA GLU A 22 18.45 -1.82 9.49
C GLU A 22 17.51 -1.98 10.70
N ASN A 23 16.33 -2.54 10.50
CA ASN A 23 15.36 -2.88 11.56
C ASN A 23 15.63 -4.25 12.21
N GLY A 24 16.77 -4.90 11.93
CA GLY A 24 17.10 -6.22 12.46
C GLY A 24 16.25 -7.36 11.91
N ALA A 25 15.56 -7.13 10.79
CA ALA A 25 14.69 -8.08 10.13
C ALA A 25 15.30 -8.57 8.80
N ARG A 26 14.71 -9.62 8.22
CA ARG A 26 15.19 -10.18 6.95
C ARG A 26 14.06 -10.28 5.93
N LEU A 27 14.29 -9.69 4.75
CA LEU A 27 13.41 -9.87 3.59
C LEU A 27 13.78 -11.18 2.88
N THR A 28 13.14 -12.29 3.30
CA THR A 28 13.35 -13.61 2.68
C THR A 28 12.83 -13.64 1.24
N GLN A 29 13.22 -14.64 0.45
CA GLN A 29 12.79 -14.78 -0.94
C GLN A 29 11.26 -14.79 -1.09
N ARG A 30 10.52 -15.48 -0.21
CA ARG A 30 9.04 -15.48 -0.23
C ARG A 30 8.44 -14.12 0.12
N ARG A 31 9.01 -13.39 1.10
CA ARG A 31 8.59 -12.03 1.44
C ARG A 31 8.86 -11.06 0.29
N ARG A 32 10.03 -11.18 -0.33
CA ARG A 32 10.40 -10.42 -1.53
C ARG A 32 9.42 -10.68 -2.69
N GLN A 33 9.01 -11.93 -2.89
CA GLN A 33 8.03 -12.29 -3.92
C GLN A 33 6.68 -11.62 -3.68
N VAL A 34 6.12 -11.75 -2.47
CA VAL A 34 4.84 -11.11 -2.11
C VAL A 34 4.91 -9.59 -2.29
N LEU A 35 5.99 -8.95 -1.85
CA LEU A 35 6.20 -7.51 -2.03
C LEU A 35 6.28 -7.13 -3.51
N SER A 36 6.98 -7.94 -4.33
CA SER A 36 7.10 -7.74 -5.77
C SER A 36 5.75 -7.77 -6.49
N GLU A 37 4.85 -8.70 -6.14
CA GLU A 37 3.50 -8.78 -6.72
C GLU A 37 2.67 -7.53 -6.37
N LEU A 38 2.75 -7.05 -5.13
CA LEU A 38 2.08 -5.83 -4.72
C LEU A 38 2.62 -4.59 -5.45
N MET A 39 3.94 -4.47 -5.62
CA MET A 39 4.57 -3.35 -6.34
C MET A 39 4.20 -3.31 -7.82
N GLN A 40 3.92 -4.44 -8.43
CA GLN A 40 3.56 -4.54 -9.85
C GLN A 40 2.06 -4.36 -10.09
N SER A 41 1.25 -4.45 -9.05
CA SER A 41 -0.19 -4.26 -9.16
C SER A 41 -0.56 -2.78 -9.33
N SER A 42 -1.50 -2.51 -10.20
CA SER A 42 -2.10 -1.17 -10.39
C SER A 42 -3.28 -0.88 -9.45
N SER A 43 -3.71 -1.89 -8.69
CA SER A 43 -4.82 -1.80 -7.76
C SER A 43 -4.50 -2.57 -6.48
N PRO A 44 -5.15 -2.24 -5.35
CA PRO A 44 -5.00 -2.99 -4.13
C PRO A 44 -5.36 -4.45 -4.29
N LEU A 45 -4.58 -5.34 -3.67
CA LEU A 45 -4.77 -6.78 -3.71
C LEU A 45 -5.22 -7.33 -2.35
N SER A 46 -6.19 -8.21 -2.35
CA SER A 46 -6.51 -9.05 -1.18
C SER A 46 -5.42 -10.11 -0.97
N ALA A 47 -5.34 -10.69 0.23
CA ALA A 47 -4.39 -11.76 0.52
C ALA A 47 -4.56 -12.98 -0.43
N TYR A 48 -5.79 -13.26 -0.87
CA TYR A 48 -6.07 -14.34 -1.82
C TYR A 48 -5.58 -14.02 -3.23
N GLU A 49 -5.76 -12.77 -3.69
CA GLU A 49 -5.23 -12.32 -4.99
C GLU A 49 -3.69 -12.37 -5.01
N VAL A 50 -3.05 -11.95 -3.91
CA VAL A 50 -1.59 -12.07 -3.75
C VAL A 50 -1.14 -13.53 -3.77
N LEU A 51 -1.84 -14.42 -3.05
CA LEU A 51 -1.56 -15.86 -3.03
C LEU A 51 -1.63 -16.45 -4.45
N ASP A 52 -2.65 -16.10 -5.20
CA ASP A 52 -2.88 -16.57 -6.57
C ASP A 52 -1.75 -16.14 -7.50
N LEU A 53 -1.35 -14.86 -7.43
CA LEU A 53 -0.23 -14.33 -8.21
C LEU A 53 1.08 -15.03 -7.87
N CYS A 54 1.39 -15.17 -6.58
CA CYS A 54 2.60 -15.85 -6.12
C CYS A 54 2.65 -17.32 -6.59
N ASN A 55 1.52 -18.01 -6.56
CA ASN A 55 1.46 -19.43 -6.94
C ASN A 55 1.50 -19.66 -8.47
N ARG A 56 1.13 -18.66 -9.28
CA ARG A 56 1.29 -18.70 -10.74
C ARG A 56 2.75 -18.58 -11.17
N SER A 57 3.56 -17.85 -10.39
CA SER A 57 4.95 -17.54 -10.73
C SER A 57 5.97 -18.53 -10.16
N THR A 58 5.53 -19.55 -9.40
CA THR A 58 6.44 -20.53 -8.76
C THR A 58 5.95 -21.96 -8.87
N THR A 59 6.91 -22.91 -8.93
CA THR A 59 6.66 -24.36 -8.91
C THR A 59 6.30 -24.89 -7.51
N SER A 60 6.59 -24.13 -6.44
CA SER A 60 6.29 -24.49 -5.06
C SER A 60 5.17 -23.64 -4.51
N ALA A 61 3.97 -24.20 -4.42
CA ALA A 61 2.80 -23.51 -3.91
C ALA A 61 3.01 -22.95 -2.49
N MET A 62 2.61 -21.70 -2.28
CA MET A 62 2.63 -21.05 -0.99
C MET A 62 1.30 -21.35 -0.26
N PRO A 63 1.33 -21.83 1.00
CA PRO A 63 0.11 -21.98 1.78
C PRO A 63 -0.53 -20.64 2.10
N ALA A 64 -1.87 -20.58 2.13
CA ALA A 64 -2.61 -19.35 2.41
C ALA A 64 -2.18 -18.66 3.72
N MET A 65 -2.01 -19.41 4.80
CA MET A 65 -1.55 -18.87 6.09
C MET A 65 -0.15 -18.24 6.02
N SER A 66 0.69 -18.66 5.09
CA SER A 66 2.00 -18.05 4.89
C SER A 66 1.89 -16.65 4.30
N VAL A 67 0.94 -16.42 3.39
CA VAL A 67 0.71 -15.10 2.80
C VAL A 67 0.28 -14.09 3.87
N TYR A 68 -0.66 -14.45 4.73
CA TYR A 68 -1.09 -13.57 5.83
C TYR A 68 0.07 -13.19 6.75
N ARG A 69 0.90 -14.16 7.17
CA ARG A 69 2.09 -13.89 8.00
C ARG A 69 3.12 -13.02 7.29
N ILE A 70 3.24 -13.16 5.97
CA ILE A 70 4.15 -12.33 5.18
C ILE A 70 3.59 -10.91 5.06
N LEU A 71 2.30 -10.74 4.81
CA LEU A 71 1.64 -9.43 4.76
C LEU A 71 1.75 -8.70 6.10
N ASP A 72 1.48 -9.39 7.22
CA ASP A 72 1.66 -8.83 8.57
C ASP A 72 3.11 -8.39 8.81
N PHE A 73 4.09 -9.18 8.37
CA PHE A 73 5.49 -8.81 8.46
C PHE A 73 5.81 -7.56 7.62
N LEU A 74 5.34 -7.51 6.37
CA LEU A 74 5.61 -6.38 5.47
C LEU A 74 4.95 -5.09 5.98
N GLU A 75 3.76 -5.19 6.57
CA GLU A 75 3.07 -4.08 7.23
C GLU A 75 3.85 -3.57 8.45
N GLN A 76 4.35 -4.47 9.31
CA GLN A 76 5.21 -4.12 10.45
C GLN A 76 6.52 -3.44 10.03
N GLN A 77 7.05 -3.79 8.84
CA GLN A 77 8.24 -3.15 8.27
C GLN A 77 7.92 -1.89 7.45
N LEU A 78 6.67 -1.43 7.43
CA LEU A 78 6.20 -0.27 6.67
C LEU A 78 6.48 -0.37 5.16
N LEU A 79 6.53 -1.58 4.63
CA LEU A 79 6.72 -1.86 3.20
C LEU A 79 5.40 -2.00 2.44
N VAL A 80 4.33 -2.27 3.16
CA VAL A 80 2.96 -2.32 2.64
C VAL A 80 2.00 -1.67 3.61
N HIS A 81 0.86 -1.22 3.08
CA HIS A 81 -0.25 -0.69 3.86
C HIS A 81 -1.49 -1.55 3.64
N ARG A 82 -2.22 -1.82 4.72
CA ARG A 82 -3.52 -2.47 4.66
C ARG A 82 -4.61 -1.42 4.64
N LEU A 83 -5.45 -1.45 3.61
CA LEU A 83 -6.63 -0.60 3.50
C LEU A 83 -7.76 -1.20 4.33
N SER A 84 -8.21 -0.47 5.34
CA SER A 84 -9.22 -0.94 6.30
C SER A 84 -10.60 -1.08 5.64
N THR A 85 -10.93 -0.17 4.71
CA THR A 85 -12.23 -0.13 4.02
C THR A 85 -12.44 -1.31 3.09
N SER A 86 -11.39 -1.82 2.44
CA SER A 86 -11.47 -2.91 1.45
C SER A 86 -10.81 -4.21 1.91
N ASN A 87 -10.10 -4.19 3.02
CA ASN A 87 -9.28 -5.30 3.50
C ASN A 87 -8.27 -5.79 2.44
N LYS A 88 -7.71 -4.86 1.69
CA LYS A 88 -6.72 -5.09 0.64
C LYS A 88 -5.39 -4.42 1.01
N TYR A 89 -4.33 -4.78 0.29
CA TYR A 89 -2.97 -4.33 0.54
C TYR A 89 -2.42 -3.58 -0.66
N VAL A 90 -1.63 -2.56 -0.38
CA VAL A 90 -0.85 -1.78 -1.36
C VAL A 90 0.61 -1.72 -0.93
N SER A 91 1.54 -1.69 -1.88
CA SER A 91 2.94 -1.41 -1.55
C SER A 91 3.10 0.05 -1.14
N CYS A 92 3.93 0.32 -0.15
CA CYS A 92 4.27 1.69 0.23
C CYS A 92 4.94 2.43 -0.93
N ALA A 93 4.51 3.64 -1.24
CA ALA A 93 5.09 4.46 -2.29
C ALA A 93 6.50 4.99 -1.90
N HIS A 94 6.81 5.04 -0.61
CA HIS A 94 8.00 5.66 -0.05
C HIS A 94 9.12 4.68 0.33
N ILE A 95 9.09 3.43 -0.16
CA ILE A 95 10.08 2.38 0.17
C ILE A 95 11.54 2.80 -0.09
N ALA A 96 11.78 3.66 -1.09
CA ALA A 96 13.11 4.14 -1.45
C ALA A 96 13.40 5.56 -0.94
N CYS A 97 12.54 6.15 -0.11
CA CYS A 97 12.71 7.49 0.42
C CYS A 97 13.32 7.42 1.83
N ASP A 98 14.33 8.25 2.10
CA ASP A 98 14.93 8.39 3.43
C ASP A 98 13.99 9.04 4.47
N HIS A 99 12.78 9.39 4.05
CA HIS A 99 11.78 9.97 4.94
C HIS A 99 11.20 8.86 5.80
N LYS A 100 11.60 8.86 7.07
CA LYS A 100 10.95 8.03 8.09
C LYS A 100 9.46 8.36 8.09
N HIS A 101 8.61 7.35 7.95
CA HIS A 101 7.15 7.46 8.01
C HIS A 101 6.66 7.91 9.40
N PHE A 102 6.99 9.16 9.78
CA PHE A 102 6.58 9.74 11.07
C PHE A 102 5.24 10.48 10.97
N GLN A 103 4.75 10.70 9.76
CA GLN A 103 3.48 11.39 9.54
C GLN A 103 2.40 10.37 9.16
N ALA A 104 1.16 10.68 9.53
CA ALA A 104 0.02 9.87 9.12
C ALA A 104 -0.04 9.82 7.59
N THR A 105 -0.29 8.64 7.05
CA THR A 105 -0.44 8.43 5.61
C THR A 105 -1.91 8.51 5.24
N HIS A 106 -2.24 9.27 4.22
CA HIS A 106 -3.58 9.32 3.65
C HIS A 106 -3.64 8.52 2.34
N PHE A 107 -4.73 7.82 2.13
CA PHE A 107 -5.00 7.09 0.89
C PHE A 107 -6.19 7.68 0.17
N LEU A 108 -6.01 7.99 -1.11
CA LEU A 108 -7.07 8.42 -2.00
C LEU A 108 -7.46 7.25 -2.91
N LEU A 109 -8.69 6.76 -2.75
CA LEU A 109 -9.19 5.59 -3.46
C LEU A 109 -10.15 6.04 -4.57
N CYS A 110 -9.91 5.58 -5.79
CA CYS A 110 -10.83 5.83 -6.90
C CYS A 110 -11.89 4.74 -6.98
N GLU A 111 -13.16 5.11 -6.84
CA GLU A 111 -14.29 4.19 -6.95
C GLU A 111 -14.52 3.71 -8.40
N GLY A 112 -14.02 4.45 -9.40
CA GLY A 112 -14.19 4.10 -10.81
C GLY A 112 -13.21 3.04 -11.32
N CYS A 113 -11.94 3.13 -10.94
CA CYS A 113 -10.90 2.20 -11.43
C CYS A 113 -10.15 1.47 -10.32
N SER A 114 -10.53 1.68 -9.07
CA SER A 114 -9.91 1.07 -7.88
C SER A 114 -8.40 1.41 -7.73
N SER A 115 -7.92 2.46 -8.39
CA SER A 115 -6.56 2.96 -8.13
C SER A 115 -6.48 3.59 -6.76
N VAL A 116 -5.30 3.51 -6.16
CA VAL A 116 -5.01 4.10 -4.85
C VAL A 116 -3.75 4.93 -4.96
N GLU A 117 -3.83 6.15 -4.45
CA GLU A 117 -2.70 7.06 -4.33
C GLU A 117 -2.40 7.27 -2.84
N GLU A 118 -1.14 7.06 -2.47
CA GLU A 118 -0.62 7.35 -1.14
C GLU A 118 -0.14 8.81 -1.12
N VAL A 119 -0.65 9.59 -0.17
CA VAL A 119 -0.26 11.00 0.00
C VAL A 119 0.12 11.26 1.46
N ASP A 120 1.13 12.09 1.64
CA ASP A 120 1.53 12.51 2.98
C ASP A 120 0.47 13.43 3.59
N ALA A 121 0.16 13.20 4.87
CA ALA A 121 -0.70 14.09 5.63
C ALA A 121 -0.02 15.45 5.80
N THR A 122 -0.69 16.54 5.43
CA THR A 122 -0.23 17.88 5.80
C THR A 122 -0.60 18.20 7.25
N GLU A 123 0.14 19.11 7.88
CA GLU A 123 -0.15 19.52 9.25
C GLU A 123 -1.55 20.13 9.36
N GLU A 124 -1.95 20.95 8.37
CA GLU A 124 -3.27 21.57 8.34
C GLU A 124 -4.40 20.55 8.22
N ALA A 125 -4.22 19.48 7.41
CA ALA A 125 -5.20 18.42 7.29
C ALA A 125 -5.33 17.64 8.59
N SER A 126 -4.23 17.34 9.25
CA SER A 126 -4.19 16.64 10.52
C SER A 126 -4.88 17.46 11.64
N GLU A 127 -4.59 18.75 11.73
CA GLU A 127 -5.22 19.66 12.68
C GLU A 127 -6.72 19.80 12.45
N ALA A 128 -7.16 19.90 11.19
CA ALA A 128 -8.58 19.98 10.84
C ALA A 128 -9.35 18.74 11.27
N LEU A 129 -8.78 17.55 11.06
CA LEU A 129 -9.36 16.28 11.51
C LEU A 129 -9.43 16.20 13.04
N GLU A 130 -8.37 16.61 13.75
CA GLU A 130 -8.37 16.66 15.21
C GLU A 130 -9.43 17.63 15.78
N GLN A 131 -9.55 18.80 15.19
CA GLN A 131 -10.57 19.77 15.62
C GLN A 131 -11.98 19.21 15.42
N MET A 132 -12.24 18.59 14.26
CA MET A 132 -13.53 17.96 13.97
C MET A 132 -13.84 16.85 14.98
N ALA A 133 -12.89 16.00 15.31
CA ALA A 133 -13.06 14.94 16.29
C ALA A 133 -13.31 15.48 17.71
N LYS A 134 -12.64 16.57 18.11
CA LYS A 134 -12.85 17.25 19.39
C LYS A 134 -14.29 17.76 19.55
N THR A 135 -14.95 18.23 18.48
CA THR A 135 -16.35 18.73 18.56
C THR A 135 -17.34 17.66 19.00
N VAL A 136 -17.03 16.40 18.78
CA VAL A 136 -17.87 15.24 19.15
C VAL A 136 -17.25 14.41 20.30
N GLY A 137 -16.22 14.93 20.97
CA GLY A 137 -15.60 14.29 22.12
C GLY A 137 -14.75 13.06 21.80
N VAL A 138 -14.30 12.91 20.54
CA VAL A 138 -13.45 11.79 20.08
C VAL A 138 -12.00 12.24 20.09
N LYS A 139 -11.12 11.42 20.64
CA LYS A 139 -9.67 11.55 20.50
C LYS A 139 -9.20 10.68 19.35
N LEU A 140 -8.63 11.30 18.32
CA LEU A 140 -8.03 10.53 17.21
C LEU A 140 -6.79 9.79 17.70
N THR A 141 -6.63 8.56 17.22
CA THR A 141 -5.35 7.86 17.26
C THR A 141 -4.62 8.14 15.95
N PRO A 142 -3.28 8.25 15.96
CA PRO A 142 -2.52 8.39 14.71
C PRO A 142 -2.80 7.19 13.81
N GLN A 143 -3.60 7.38 12.78
CA GLN A 143 -4.00 6.32 11.85
C GLN A 143 -4.00 6.86 10.43
N GLN A 144 -3.82 5.94 9.48
CA GLN A 144 -4.07 6.24 8.08
C GLN A 144 -5.52 6.68 7.87
N VAL A 145 -5.72 7.62 6.98
CA VAL A 145 -7.03 8.10 6.56
C VAL A 145 -7.28 7.61 5.14
N GLU A 146 -8.44 7.04 4.91
CA GLU A 146 -8.86 6.55 3.60
C GLU A 146 -10.02 7.40 3.09
N LEU A 147 -9.83 8.04 1.94
CA LEU A 147 -10.81 8.90 1.31
C LEU A 147 -11.18 8.34 -0.06
N SER A 148 -12.47 8.19 -0.33
CA SER A 148 -12.98 7.74 -1.62
C SER A 148 -13.34 8.92 -2.53
N GLY A 149 -13.12 8.76 -3.82
CA GLY A 149 -13.43 9.76 -4.84
C GLY A 149 -13.34 9.19 -6.24
N ILE A 150 -13.32 10.06 -7.25
CA ILE A 150 -13.18 9.68 -8.66
C ILE A 150 -11.94 10.37 -9.23
N CYS A 151 -10.99 9.60 -9.74
CA CYS A 151 -9.78 10.14 -10.35
C CYS A 151 -10.08 10.88 -11.67
N THR A 152 -9.19 11.76 -12.08
CA THR A 152 -9.35 12.61 -13.29
C THR A 152 -9.59 11.77 -14.56
N THR A 153 -8.93 10.63 -14.68
CA THR A 153 -9.14 9.72 -15.83
C THR A 153 -10.56 9.18 -15.86
N CYS A 154 -11.09 8.75 -14.72
CA CYS A 154 -12.48 8.25 -14.63
C CYS A 154 -13.51 9.35 -14.80
N GLN A 155 -13.26 10.57 -14.30
CA GLN A 155 -14.13 11.74 -14.54
C GLN A 155 -14.24 12.04 -16.03
N ASN A 156 -13.10 12.07 -16.73
CA ASN A 156 -13.07 12.35 -18.16
C ASN A 156 -13.70 11.25 -19.00
N SER A 157 -13.59 9.98 -18.58
CA SER A 157 -14.23 8.85 -19.25
C SER A 157 -15.77 8.87 -19.09
N ALA A 158 -16.28 9.36 -17.97
CA ALA A 158 -17.71 9.52 -17.74
C ALA A 158 -18.31 10.70 -18.51
N SER A 159 -17.50 11.71 -18.85
CA SER A 159 -17.94 12.92 -19.57
C SER A 159 -17.95 12.75 -21.11
N GLY A 160 -17.45 11.63 -21.63
CA GLY A 160 -17.34 11.36 -23.08
C GLY A 160 -18.54 10.61 -23.69
N GLY A 161 -19.63 10.43 -22.95
CA GLY A 161 -20.83 9.72 -23.40
C GLY A 161 -22.02 10.64 -23.63
N VAL A 162 -22.00 11.45 -24.68
CA VAL A 162 -23.19 12.07 -25.31
C VAL A 162 -23.10 11.91 -26.81
#